data_a137b6868619d11632cc5f8bc13d1712
#
_entry.id   a137b6868619d11632cc5f8bc13d1712
#
_cell.length_a   1.000
_cell.length_b   1.000
_cell.length_c   1.000
_cell.angle_alpha   90.00
_cell.angle_beta   90.00
_cell.angle_gamma   90.00
#
_symmetry.space_group_name_H-M   'P 1'
#
loop_
_entity.id
_entity.type
_entity.pdbx_description
1 polymer ?
#
loop_
_entity_poly.entity_id
_entity_poly.type
_entity_poly.pdbx_seq_one_letter_code
_entity_poly.pdbx_strand_id
1 'polypeptide(L)'
;MPRLRSNTANGSQSVLVTGAGRGLGYATARKLADSGWQVYACVRTDADAERIATHNGLTPIILDVTNADHLAKLSTQLPDRLDALINNAGVAVGGPIESLTLDDLRWQFEVNVIGGTGVTQAVLPLIRKSRGRIIFISSTSGRVATPSLGAYAASKFALEAIADCLRNELRPWGIKVSLIEPGQIDTDMSKDSHQQHDENIAKMSPEHQKLYAKHSDGMHQAIDLMDGVISSPEEITVAIERALTASRPRARYLVGKGSRAHAHTRLLPSAITDAIFSKATGIPKRL
;
A
#
# COMPACT_ATOMS: atom_id res chain seq x y z
N MET A 1 30.22 5.42 5.30
CA MET A 1 29.02 4.99 6.03
C MET A 1 28.77 5.99 7.15
N PRO A 2 27.69 6.79 7.14
CA PRO A 2 27.39 7.69 8.25
C PRO A 2 26.78 6.85 9.37
N ARG A 3 27.43 6.89 10.54
CA ARG A 3 26.92 6.27 11.77
C ARG A 3 25.57 6.87 12.12
N LEU A 4 24.54 6.02 12.25
CA LEU A 4 23.26 6.34 12.85
C LEU A 4 23.52 6.97 14.23
N ARG A 5 23.11 8.22 14.42
CA ARG A 5 23.06 8.80 15.76
C ARG A 5 21.88 8.13 16.48
N SER A 6 22.18 7.11 17.25
CA SER A 6 21.32 6.58 18.29
C SER A 6 21.17 7.67 19.37
N ASN A 7 20.12 8.46 19.25
CA ASN A 7 19.74 9.38 20.33
C ASN A 7 18.58 8.72 21.10
N THR A 8 18.86 7.59 21.71
CA THR A 8 17.93 6.94 22.64
C THR A 8 18.71 6.46 23.86
N ALA A 9 18.49 7.09 24.96
CA ALA A 9 18.67 6.44 26.24
C ALA A 9 17.71 5.23 26.29
N ASN A 10 18.27 4.02 26.31
CA ASN A 10 17.63 2.74 26.62
C ASN A 10 16.30 2.40 25.92
N GLY A 11 16.35 1.83 24.72
CA GLY A 11 15.21 1.11 24.11
C GLY A 11 15.36 0.98 22.60
N SER A 12 15.06 -0.20 22.02
CA SER A 12 14.92 -0.36 20.58
C SER A 12 13.72 0.48 20.06
N GLN A 13 13.85 1.04 18.84
CA GLN A 13 12.72 1.77 18.21
C GLN A 13 11.56 0.80 17.93
N SER A 14 10.33 1.28 18.06
CA SER A 14 9.12 0.48 17.88
C SER A 14 8.34 0.91 16.65
N VAL A 15 7.77 -0.07 15.92
CA VAL A 15 6.99 0.18 14.70
C VAL A 15 5.79 -0.74 14.61
N LEU A 16 4.64 -0.20 14.20
CA LEU A 16 3.45 -0.96 13.83
C LEU A 16 3.39 -1.13 12.32
N VAL A 17 3.21 -2.36 11.83
CA VAL A 17 3.08 -2.68 10.40
C VAL A 17 1.74 -3.36 10.16
N THR A 18 0.84 -2.74 9.39
CA THR A 18 -0.44 -3.36 9.05
C THR A 18 -0.32 -4.28 7.84
N GLY A 19 -1.13 -5.36 7.81
CA GLY A 19 -1.08 -6.34 6.71
C GLY A 19 0.26 -7.08 6.62
N ALA A 20 0.86 -7.40 7.78
CA ALA A 20 2.17 -8.04 7.89
C ALA A 20 2.14 -9.57 7.71
N GLY A 21 0.99 -10.16 7.37
CA GLY A 21 0.85 -11.61 7.21
C GLY A 21 1.58 -12.17 5.99
N ARG A 22 1.76 -11.40 4.91
CA ARG A 22 2.40 -11.85 3.67
C ARG A 22 2.94 -10.68 2.84
N GLY A 23 3.57 -11.01 1.71
CA GLY A 23 4.02 -10.04 0.71
C GLY A 23 4.91 -8.94 1.26
N LEU A 24 4.69 -7.69 0.81
CA LEU A 24 5.49 -6.54 1.19
C LEU A 24 5.45 -6.26 2.71
N GLY A 25 4.27 -6.42 3.34
CA GLY A 25 4.13 -6.18 4.79
C GLY A 25 4.98 -7.11 5.62
N TYR A 26 5.01 -8.40 5.27
CA TYR A 26 5.85 -9.40 5.95
C TYR A 26 7.35 -9.16 5.69
N ALA A 27 7.74 -8.90 4.43
CA ALA A 27 9.11 -8.58 4.09
C ALA A 27 9.62 -7.33 4.84
N THR A 28 8.76 -6.31 4.94
CA THR A 28 9.05 -5.08 5.69
C THR A 28 9.21 -5.36 7.19
N ALA A 29 8.27 -6.10 7.79
CA ALA A 29 8.31 -6.44 9.21
C ALA A 29 9.60 -7.20 9.56
N ARG A 30 9.94 -8.23 8.79
CA ARG A 30 11.19 -8.99 8.97
C ARG A 30 12.42 -8.11 8.86
N LYS A 31 12.52 -7.33 7.77
CA LYS A 31 13.67 -6.46 7.53
C LYS A 31 13.90 -5.46 8.68
N LEU A 32 12.83 -4.91 9.23
CA LEU A 32 12.92 -3.98 10.35
C LEU A 32 13.32 -4.70 11.65
N ALA A 33 12.77 -5.89 11.93
CA ALA A 33 13.18 -6.71 13.06
C ALA A 33 14.68 -7.07 12.99
N ASP A 34 15.17 -7.51 11.82
CA ASP A 34 16.59 -7.80 11.57
C ASP A 34 17.47 -6.55 11.71
N SER A 35 16.90 -5.35 11.51
CA SER A 35 17.58 -4.06 11.74
C SER A 35 17.47 -3.56 13.19
N GLY A 36 16.93 -4.36 14.11
CA GLY A 36 16.87 -4.05 15.56
C GLY A 36 15.63 -3.27 16.00
N TRP A 37 14.59 -3.15 15.15
CA TRP A 37 13.31 -2.58 15.56
C TRP A 37 12.48 -3.62 16.33
N GLN A 38 11.72 -3.16 17.31
CA GLN A 38 10.60 -3.91 17.87
C GLN A 38 9.40 -3.73 16.96
N VAL A 39 8.99 -4.79 16.27
CA VAL A 39 7.94 -4.71 15.25
C VAL A 39 6.65 -5.33 15.76
N TYR A 40 5.59 -4.54 15.81
CA TYR A 40 4.22 -4.99 16.03
C TYR A 40 3.60 -5.30 14.67
N ALA A 41 3.50 -6.59 14.36
CA ALA A 41 3.10 -7.07 13.05
C ALA A 41 1.60 -7.43 13.04
N CYS A 42 0.78 -6.58 12.40
CA CYS A 42 -0.66 -6.80 12.34
C CYS A 42 -1.03 -7.84 11.29
N VAL A 43 -1.76 -8.85 11.70
CA VAL A 43 -2.29 -9.96 10.89
C VAL A 43 -3.77 -10.18 11.16
N ARG A 44 -4.46 -10.89 10.26
CA ARG A 44 -5.91 -11.11 10.38
C ARG A 44 -6.30 -12.44 11.02
N THR A 45 -5.39 -13.41 11.02
CA THR A 45 -5.66 -14.79 11.47
C THR A 45 -4.68 -15.24 12.55
N ASP A 46 -5.13 -16.12 13.43
CA ASP A 46 -4.27 -16.74 14.45
C ASP A 46 -3.15 -17.56 13.81
N ALA A 47 -3.41 -18.25 12.71
CA ALA A 47 -2.38 -19.01 11.97
C ALA A 47 -1.24 -18.11 11.47
N ASP A 48 -1.56 -16.90 10.96
CA ASP A 48 -0.54 -15.93 10.60
C ASP A 48 0.20 -15.39 11.82
N ALA A 49 -0.50 -15.19 12.94
CA ALA A 49 0.10 -14.74 14.19
C ALA A 49 1.10 -15.77 14.74
N GLU A 50 0.73 -17.04 14.78
CA GLU A 50 1.62 -18.14 15.19
C GLU A 50 2.87 -18.21 14.30
N ARG A 51 2.69 -18.13 12.98
CA ARG A 51 3.80 -18.15 12.02
C ARG A 51 4.75 -16.96 12.19
N ILE A 52 4.22 -15.78 12.44
CA ILE A 52 5.03 -14.56 12.62
C ILE A 52 5.76 -14.59 13.96
N ALA A 53 5.14 -15.11 15.03
CA ALA A 53 5.72 -15.20 16.35
C ALA A 53 7.03 -16.03 16.39
N THR A 54 7.27 -16.88 15.39
CA THR A 54 8.52 -17.66 15.28
C THR A 54 9.74 -16.81 14.94
N HIS A 55 9.55 -15.58 14.44
CA HIS A 55 10.63 -14.69 14.06
C HIS A 55 10.96 -13.72 15.22
N ASN A 56 12.21 -13.72 15.66
CA ASN A 56 12.67 -12.81 16.70
C ASN A 56 12.44 -11.34 16.32
N GLY A 57 11.95 -10.54 17.27
CA GLY A 57 11.68 -9.11 17.06
C GLY A 57 10.31 -8.80 16.44
N LEU A 58 9.51 -9.82 16.06
CA LEU A 58 8.13 -9.66 15.64
C LEU A 58 7.17 -10.00 16.78
N THR A 59 6.26 -9.08 17.08
CA THR A 59 5.14 -9.29 18.00
C THR A 59 3.85 -9.25 17.18
N PRO A 60 3.12 -10.36 17.02
CA PRO A 60 1.88 -10.37 16.27
C PRO A 60 0.76 -9.62 17.00
N ILE A 61 -0.08 -8.91 16.25
CA ILE A 61 -1.32 -8.31 16.71
C ILE A 61 -2.44 -8.72 15.74
N ILE A 62 -3.54 -9.26 16.27
CA ILE A 62 -4.71 -9.54 15.45
C ILE A 62 -5.42 -8.23 15.16
N LEU A 63 -5.40 -7.83 13.89
CA LEU A 63 -5.99 -6.59 13.41
C LEU A 63 -6.59 -6.76 12.02
N ASP A 64 -7.90 -6.69 11.93
CA ASP A 64 -8.60 -6.33 10.70
C ASP A 64 -8.82 -4.81 10.74
N VAL A 65 -8.29 -4.10 9.74
CA VAL A 65 -8.35 -2.63 9.68
C VAL A 65 -9.77 -2.11 9.44
N THR A 66 -10.70 -2.97 9.06
CA THR A 66 -12.13 -2.66 8.85
C THR A 66 -12.98 -2.92 10.09
N ASN A 67 -12.40 -3.54 11.12
CA ASN A 67 -13.12 -3.90 12.34
C ASN A 67 -12.97 -2.79 13.40
N ALA A 68 -14.07 -2.12 13.72
CA ALA A 68 -14.09 -1.02 14.68
C ALA A 68 -13.63 -1.42 16.09
N ASP A 69 -13.96 -2.64 16.56
CA ASP A 69 -13.55 -3.13 17.87
C ASP A 69 -12.05 -3.39 17.94
N HIS A 70 -11.45 -3.89 16.83
CA HIS A 70 -10.02 -4.06 16.73
C HIS A 70 -9.31 -2.69 16.77
N LEU A 71 -9.81 -1.70 16.05
CA LEU A 71 -9.26 -0.34 16.06
C LEU A 71 -9.37 0.31 17.45
N ALA A 72 -10.50 0.17 18.12
CA ALA A 72 -10.72 0.71 19.48
C ALA A 72 -9.76 0.14 20.52
N LYS A 73 -9.38 -1.13 20.38
CA LYS A 73 -8.47 -1.84 21.31
C LYS A 73 -6.99 -1.71 20.90
N LEU A 74 -6.66 -1.23 19.72
CA LEU A 74 -5.31 -1.29 19.15
C LEU A 74 -4.27 -0.61 20.06
N SER A 75 -4.55 0.61 20.53
CA SER A 75 -3.60 1.35 21.35
C SER A 75 -3.26 0.69 22.68
N THR A 76 -4.16 -0.13 23.23
CA THR A 76 -3.94 -0.86 24.50
C THR A 76 -3.03 -2.09 24.36
N GLN A 77 -2.80 -2.54 23.13
CA GLN A 77 -1.92 -3.67 22.80
C GLN A 77 -0.49 -3.20 22.43
N LEU A 78 -0.26 -1.91 22.45
CA LEU A 78 1.00 -1.28 22.07
C LEU A 78 1.68 -0.63 23.27
N PRO A 79 2.99 -0.38 23.19
CA PRO A 79 3.69 0.35 24.26
C PRO A 79 3.18 1.80 24.35
N ASP A 80 3.45 2.45 25.48
CA ASP A 80 3.03 3.83 25.75
C ASP A 80 3.51 4.86 24.72
N ARG A 81 4.48 4.47 23.91
CA ARG A 81 5.11 5.26 22.85
C ARG A 81 5.35 4.36 21.62
N LEU A 82 5.05 4.87 20.45
CA LEU A 82 5.30 4.20 19.17
C LEU A 82 6.12 5.11 18.26
N ASP A 83 7.26 4.65 17.75
CA ASP A 83 8.16 5.49 16.94
C ASP A 83 7.76 5.56 15.47
N ALA A 84 7.06 4.53 14.96
CA ALA A 84 6.57 4.56 13.59
C ALA A 84 5.29 3.74 13.37
N LEU A 85 4.54 4.15 12.34
CA LEU A 85 3.42 3.41 11.76
C LEU A 85 3.68 3.20 10.27
N ILE A 86 3.46 1.98 9.78
CA ILE A 86 3.43 1.65 8.36
C ILE A 86 2.05 1.11 8.00
N ASN A 87 1.24 1.96 7.35
CA ASN A 87 -0.03 1.59 6.76
C ASN A 87 0.22 0.85 5.45
N ASN A 88 0.33 -0.48 5.53
CA ASN A 88 0.60 -1.33 4.37
C ASN A 88 -0.63 -2.18 3.98
N ALA A 89 -1.55 -2.47 4.90
CA ALA A 89 -2.76 -3.23 4.58
C ALA A 89 -3.50 -2.63 3.38
N GLY A 90 -3.87 -3.48 2.43
CA GLY A 90 -4.54 -3.04 1.22
C GLY A 90 -5.01 -4.20 0.37
N VAL A 91 -5.99 -3.91 -0.47
CA VAL A 91 -6.57 -4.81 -1.48
C VAL A 91 -6.61 -4.09 -2.84
N ALA A 92 -6.76 -4.86 -3.90
CA ALA A 92 -6.97 -4.33 -5.24
C ALA A 92 -8.21 -4.98 -5.85
N VAL A 93 -9.24 -4.19 -6.09
CA VAL A 93 -10.43 -4.58 -6.84
C VAL A 93 -10.23 -4.14 -8.28
N GLY A 94 -10.19 -5.09 -9.19
CA GLY A 94 -10.02 -4.88 -10.63
C GLY A 94 -11.33 -5.11 -11.39
N GLY A 95 -11.42 -4.49 -12.55
CA GLY A 95 -12.54 -4.60 -13.49
C GLY A 95 -12.95 -3.24 -14.06
N PRO A 96 -13.69 -3.24 -15.19
CA PRO A 96 -14.32 -2.03 -15.70
C PRO A 96 -15.24 -1.42 -14.64
N ILE A 97 -15.22 -0.09 -14.49
CA ILE A 97 -16.04 0.59 -13.46
C ILE A 97 -17.51 0.27 -13.57
N GLU A 98 -18.02 0.14 -14.79
CA GLU A 98 -19.43 -0.21 -15.05
C GLU A 98 -19.83 -1.60 -14.50
N SER A 99 -18.88 -2.53 -14.45
CA SER A 99 -19.12 -3.90 -13.99
C SER A 99 -18.91 -4.13 -12.50
N LEU A 100 -18.29 -3.17 -11.79
CA LEU A 100 -18.08 -3.26 -10.36
C LEU A 100 -19.37 -2.98 -9.59
N THR A 101 -19.62 -3.78 -8.57
CA THR A 101 -20.73 -3.50 -7.64
C THR A 101 -20.38 -2.32 -6.72
N LEU A 102 -21.40 -1.67 -6.16
CA LEU A 102 -21.16 -0.64 -5.14
C LEU A 102 -20.46 -1.22 -3.89
N ASP A 103 -20.68 -2.50 -3.61
CA ASP A 103 -20.02 -3.16 -2.47
C ASP A 103 -18.54 -3.43 -2.75
N ASP A 104 -18.14 -3.75 -3.99
CA ASP A 104 -16.74 -3.81 -4.41
C ASP A 104 -16.04 -2.45 -4.20
N LEU A 105 -16.72 -1.36 -4.59
CA LEU A 105 -16.20 -0.01 -4.40
C LEU A 105 -16.09 0.34 -2.91
N ARG A 106 -17.13 0.05 -2.10
CA ARG A 106 -17.10 0.27 -0.64
C ARG A 106 -15.97 -0.51 0.00
N TRP A 107 -15.83 -1.80 -0.34
CA TRP A 107 -14.76 -2.66 0.19
C TRP A 107 -13.36 -2.13 -0.14
N GLN A 108 -13.16 -1.71 -1.40
CA GLN A 108 -11.90 -1.11 -1.82
C GLN A 108 -11.52 0.11 -0.96
N PHE A 109 -12.49 1.00 -0.70
CA PHE A 109 -12.26 2.19 0.11
C PHE A 109 -12.18 1.87 1.60
N GLU A 110 -13.00 0.95 2.08
CA GLU A 110 -13.02 0.54 3.48
C GLU A 110 -11.65 0.05 3.93
N VAL A 111 -11.04 -0.86 3.15
CA VAL A 111 -9.73 -1.39 3.49
C VAL A 111 -8.62 -0.34 3.27
N ASN A 112 -8.55 0.22 2.06
CA ASN A 112 -7.37 1.01 1.66
C ASN A 112 -7.35 2.42 2.25
N VAL A 113 -8.51 3.01 2.48
CA VAL A 113 -8.64 4.43 2.86
C VAL A 113 -9.10 4.56 4.31
N ILE A 114 -10.29 4.05 4.61
CA ILE A 114 -10.92 4.19 5.93
C ILE A 114 -10.12 3.43 6.98
N GLY A 115 -9.77 2.17 6.69
CA GLY A 115 -9.01 1.33 7.60
C GLY A 115 -7.62 1.90 7.92
N GLY A 116 -6.85 2.32 6.91
CA GLY A 116 -5.54 2.95 7.13
C GLY A 116 -5.62 4.27 7.90
N THR A 117 -6.68 5.05 7.65
CA THR A 117 -6.96 6.27 8.41
C THR A 117 -7.35 5.95 9.86
N GLY A 118 -8.22 4.96 10.07
CA GLY A 118 -8.64 4.50 11.40
C GLY A 118 -7.48 4.00 12.25
N VAL A 119 -6.59 3.18 11.67
CA VAL A 119 -5.34 2.75 12.33
C VAL A 119 -4.49 3.97 12.72
N THR A 120 -4.33 4.92 11.79
CA THR A 120 -3.56 6.14 12.06
C THR A 120 -4.15 6.91 13.24
N GLN A 121 -5.46 7.13 13.27
CA GLN A 121 -6.15 7.82 14.36
C GLN A 121 -5.97 7.08 15.70
N ALA A 122 -6.12 5.76 15.72
CA ALA A 122 -6.00 4.93 16.93
C ALA A 122 -4.60 5.03 17.57
N VAL A 123 -3.52 5.09 16.77
CA VAL A 123 -2.15 5.13 17.29
C VAL A 123 -1.51 6.52 17.32
N LEU A 124 -2.18 7.54 16.79
CA LEU A 124 -1.64 8.90 16.73
C LEU A 124 -1.22 9.48 18.09
N PRO A 125 -1.93 9.22 19.20
CA PRO A 125 -1.48 9.63 20.54
C PRO A 125 -0.11 9.06 20.92
N LEU A 126 0.17 7.82 20.54
CA LEU A 126 1.45 7.13 20.80
C LEU A 126 2.58 7.68 19.92
N ILE A 127 2.29 7.91 18.65
CA ILE A 127 3.21 8.53 17.67
C ILE A 127 3.55 9.98 18.08
N ARG A 128 2.59 10.71 18.67
CA ARG A 128 2.81 12.07 19.13
C ARG A 128 3.82 12.14 20.26
N LYS A 129 3.80 11.17 21.19
CA LYS A 129 4.78 11.06 22.28
C LYS A 129 6.22 10.89 21.80
N SER A 130 6.40 10.20 20.67
CA SER A 130 7.73 9.93 20.08
C SER A 130 8.16 11.04 19.09
N ARG A 131 7.25 11.90 18.63
CA ARG A 131 7.45 12.73 17.43
C ARG A 131 7.80 11.86 16.22
N GLY A 132 7.11 10.74 16.10
CA GLY A 132 7.44 9.62 15.24
C GLY A 132 7.14 9.84 13.77
N ARG A 133 6.93 8.72 13.05
CA ARG A 133 6.75 8.71 11.59
C ARG A 133 5.54 7.91 11.20
N ILE A 134 4.86 8.36 10.15
CA ILE A 134 3.75 7.65 9.53
C ILE A 134 4.09 7.42 8.07
N ILE A 135 4.03 6.17 7.63
CA ILE A 135 4.26 5.77 6.25
C ILE A 135 2.99 5.16 5.71
N PHE A 136 2.55 5.62 4.55
CA PHE A 136 1.50 4.99 3.77
C PHE A 136 2.10 4.30 2.56
N ILE A 137 1.73 3.04 2.34
CA ILE A 137 2.05 2.33 1.10
C ILE A 137 0.97 2.69 0.08
N SER A 138 1.31 3.64 -0.78
CA SER A 138 0.52 4.06 -1.92
C SER A 138 0.84 3.18 -3.15
N SER A 139 0.85 3.75 -4.32
CA SER A 139 1.21 3.13 -5.59
C SER A 139 1.48 4.23 -6.63
N THR A 140 2.13 3.90 -7.73
CA THR A 140 2.09 4.74 -8.93
C THR A 140 0.66 4.97 -9.42
N SER A 141 -0.27 4.03 -9.12
CA SER A 141 -1.71 4.19 -9.37
C SER A 141 -2.37 5.27 -8.50
N GLY A 142 -1.71 5.80 -7.46
CA GLY A 142 -2.15 6.99 -6.74
C GLY A 142 -1.85 8.29 -7.47
N ARG A 143 -1.18 8.24 -8.60
CA ARG A 143 -0.84 9.39 -9.46
C ARG A 143 -1.46 9.31 -10.84
N VAL A 144 -1.64 8.10 -11.35
CA VAL A 144 -2.13 7.84 -12.70
C VAL A 144 -3.11 6.67 -12.63
N ALA A 145 -4.30 6.85 -13.20
CA ALA A 145 -5.29 5.79 -13.28
C ALA A 145 -5.11 4.98 -14.57
N THR A 146 -5.12 3.67 -14.44
CA THR A 146 -5.06 2.72 -15.56
C THR A 146 -6.45 2.09 -15.73
N PRO A 147 -6.94 1.87 -16.95
CA PRO A 147 -8.18 1.13 -17.19
C PRO A 147 -8.22 -0.20 -16.43
N SER A 148 -9.40 -0.63 -16.04
CA SER A 148 -9.67 -1.82 -15.22
C SER A 148 -9.10 -1.80 -13.79
N LEU A 149 -8.41 -0.74 -13.38
CA LEU A 149 -7.94 -0.52 -12.00
C LEU A 149 -8.52 0.75 -11.37
N GLY A 150 -9.68 1.21 -11.88
CA GLY A 150 -10.25 2.50 -11.47
C GLY A 150 -10.59 2.60 -9.99
N ALA A 151 -11.20 1.57 -9.39
CA ALA A 151 -11.50 1.53 -7.96
C ALA A 151 -10.22 1.58 -7.11
N TYR A 152 -9.23 0.76 -7.47
CA TYR A 152 -7.93 0.75 -6.81
C TYR A 152 -7.21 2.10 -6.93
N ALA A 153 -7.11 2.64 -8.13
CA ALA A 153 -6.48 3.94 -8.38
C ALA A 153 -7.16 5.03 -7.53
N ALA A 154 -8.49 5.11 -7.56
CA ALA A 154 -9.25 6.09 -6.76
C ALA A 154 -8.91 6.00 -5.27
N SER A 155 -8.80 4.77 -4.71
CA SER A 155 -8.41 4.57 -3.32
C SER A 155 -6.98 5.06 -3.03
N LYS A 156 -6.04 4.86 -3.96
CA LYS A 156 -4.66 5.32 -3.81
C LYS A 156 -4.54 6.85 -3.99
N PHE A 157 -5.31 7.47 -4.89
CA PHE A 157 -5.43 8.93 -4.96
C PHE A 157 -5.98 9.53 -3.66
N ALA A 158 -6.97 8.89 -3.05
CA ALA A 158 -7.49 9.31 -1.75
C ALA A 158 -6.41 9.23 -0.65
N LEU A 159 -5.59 8.17 -0.61
CA LEU A 159 -4.46 8.05 0.32
C LEU A 159 -3.42 9.15 0.12
N GLU A 160 -3.11 9.52 -1.13
CA GLU A 160 -2.19 10.62 -1.44
C GLU A 160 -2.68 11.94 -0.81
N ALA A 161 -3.98 12.24 -0.97
CA ALA A 161 -4.60 13.44 -0.40
C ALA A 161 -4.58 13.41 1.14
N ILE A 162 -4.95 12.28 1.76
CA ILE A 162 -4.95 12.12 3.22
C ILE A 162 -3.52 12.30 3.78
N ALA A 163 -2.52 11.67 3.17
CA ALA A 163 -1.15 11.80 3.62
C ALA A 163 -0.61 13.24 3.48
N ASP A 164 -1.00 13.96 2.43
CA ASP A 164 -0.63 15.37 2.24
C ASP A 164 -1.26 16.26 3.31
N CYS A 165 -2.53 16.04 3.65
CA CYS A 165 -3.21 16.75 4.75
C CYS A 165 -2.53 16.46 6.09
N LEU A 166 -2.37 15.17 6.44
CA LEU A 166 -1.73 14.75 7.69
C LEU A 166 -0.30 15.28 7.83
N ARG A 167 0.47 15.34 6.74
CA ARG A 167 1.83 15.89 6.78
C ARG A 167 1.86 17.34 7.23
N ASN A 168 0.88 18.15 6.82
CA ASN A 168 0.77 19.55 7.21
C ASN A 168 0.16 19.69 8.60
N GLU A 169 -0.91 18.98 8.89
CA GLU A 169 -1.61 19.02 10.18
C GLU A 169 -0.72 18.57 11.34
N LEU A 170 0.09 17.51 11.12
CA LEU A 170 0.94 16.94 12.16
C LEU A 170 2.32 17.61 12.30
N ARG A 171 2.62 18.56 11.43
CA ARG A 171 3.88 19.32 11.44
C ARG A 171 4.18 20.01 12.79
N PRO A 172 3.20 20.62 13.51
CA PRO A 172 3.47 21.26 14.80
C PRO A 172 4.00 20.30 15.87
N TRP A 173 3.66 19.02 15.79
CA TRP A 173 4.17 17.97 16.69
C TRP A 173 5.49 17.34 16.21
N GLY A 174 6.04 17.78 15.08
CA GLY A 174 7.28 17.23 14.52
C GLY A 174 7.12 15.85 13.89
N ILE A 175 5.90 15.31 13.77
CA ILE A 175 5.61 14.03 13.13
C ILE A 175 5.86 14.15 11.62
N LYS A 176 6.49 13.13 11.04
CA LYS A 176 6.78 13.09 9.61
C LYS A 176 5.86 12.08 8.92
N VAL A 177 5.24 12.48 7.82
CA VAL A 177 4.39 11.62 7.01
C VAL A 177 5.02 11.47 5.63
N SER A 178 5.17 10.22 5.19
CA SER A 178 5.75 9.87 3.89
C SER A 178 4.88 8.85 3.16
N LEU A 179 4.88 8.92 1.85
CA LEU A 179 4.26 7.96 0.95
C LEU A 179 5.35 7.14 0.26
N ILE A 180 5.18 5.84 0.22
CA ILE A 180 5.93 4.95 -0.65
C ILE A 180 5.03 4.65 -1.83
N GLU A 181 5.52 4.91 -3.03
CA GLU A 181 4.77 4.77 -4.29
C GLU A 181 5.44 3.70 -5.16
N PRO A 182 5.20 2.41 -4.90
CA PRO A 182 5.74 1.35 -5.72
C PRO A 182 5.11 1.32 -7.11
N GLY A 183 5.89 0.84 -8.09
CA GLY A 183 5.36 0.26 -9.31
C GLY A 183 4.87 -1.16 -9.04
N GLN A 184 4.99 -2.05 -10.04
CA GLN A 184 4.70 -3.47 -9.88
C GLN A 184 5.70 -4.11 -8.89
N ILE A 185 5.20 -4.88 -7.93
CA ILE A 185 6.02 -5.57 -6.93
C ILE A 185 5.78 -7.07 -7.05
N ASP A 186 6.84 -7.89 -6.98
CA ASP A 186 6.73 -9.34 -6.87
C ASP A 186 6.16 -9.75 -5.50
N THR A 187 4.85 -9.88 -5.45
CA THR A 187 4.10 -10.31 -4.27
C THR A 187 3.02 -11.30 -4.71
N ASP A 188 2.42 -12.00 -3.76
CA ASP A 188 1.29 -12.88 -4.06
C ASP A 188 0.17 -12.15 -4.82
N MET A 189 -0.02 -10.84 -4.55
CA MET A 189 -0.99 -10.01 -5.26
C MET A 189 -0.67 -9.83 -6.76
N SER A 190 0.59 -9.90 -7.16
CA SER A 190 1.01 -9.76 -8.57
C SER A 190 1.20 -11.10 -9.27
N LYS A 191 1.61 -12.14 -8.55
CA LYS A 191 1.78 -13.50 -9.12
C LYS A 191 0.48 -14.07 -9.64
N ASP A 192 -0.62 -13.73 -9.00
CA ASP A 192 -1.96 -14.18 -9.34
C ASP A 192 -2.71 -13.18 -10.23
N SER A 193 -2.00 -12.21 -10.88
CA SER A 193 -2.65 -11.12 -11.63
C SER A 193 -3.56 -11.62 -12.76
N HIS A 194 -3.14 -12.62 -13.52
CA HIS A 194 -3.96 -13.24 -14.56
C HIS A 194 -5.19 -13.94 -13.95
N GLN A 195 -4.96 -14.80 -12.95
CA GLN A 195 -6.05 -15.49 -12.25
C GLN A 195 -7.03 -14.48 -11.62
N GLN A 196 -6.52 -13.46 -10.96
CA GLN A 196 -7.34 -12.41 -10.36
C GLN A 196 -8.17 -11.64 -11.41
N HIS A 197 -7.56 -11.39 -12.58
CA HIS A 197 -8.28 -10.77 -13.70
C HIS A 197 -9.40 -11.67 -14.19
N ASP A 198 -9.13 -12.97 -14.43
CA ASP A 198 -10.12 -13.95 -14.87
C ASP A 198 -11.25 -14.11 -13.86
N GLU A 199 -10.93 -14.18 -12.56
CA GLU A 199 -11.94 -14.22 -11.49
C GLU A 199 -12.82 -12.96 -11.48
N ASN A 200 -12.23 -11.79 -11.73
CA ASN A 200 -13.00 -10.54 -11.81
C ASN A 200 -13.91 -10.53 -13.05
N ILE A 201 -13.45 -11.02 -14.19
CA ILE A 201 -14.29 -11.18 -15.40
C ILE A 201 -15.42 -12.18 -15.15
N ALA A 202 -15.13 -13.32 -14.51
CA ALA A 202 -16.13 -14.34 -14.20
C ALA A 202 -17.25 -13.84 -13.28
N LYS A 203 -17.00 -12.84 -12.44
CA LYS A 203 -18.01 -12.19 -11.59
C LYS A 203 -18.92 -11.22 -12.34
N MET A 204 -18.55 -10.79 -13.55
CA MET A 204 -19.35 -9.88 -14.35
C MET A 204 -20.60 -10.56 -14.90
N SER A 205 -21.66 -9.80 -15.19
CA SER A 205 -22.82 -10.33 -15.91
C SER A 205 -22.41 -10.84 -17.30
N PRO A 206 -23.13 -11.84 -17.87
CA PRO A 206 -22.84 -12.34 -19.22
C PRO A 206 -22.86 -11.24 -20.30
N GLU A 207 -23.69 -10.23 -20.10
CA GLU A 207 -23.74 -9.04 -20.96
C GLU A 207 -22.44 -8.24 -20.88
N HIS A 208 -21.96 -7.93 -19.67
CA HIS A 208 -20.72 -7.19 -19.47
C HIS A 208 -19.50 -8.01 -19.93
N GLN A 209 -19.48 -9.33 -19.70
CA GLN A 209 -18.40 -10.18 -20.22
C GLN A 209 -18.26 -10.06 -21.74
N LYS A 210 -19.39 -10.10 -22.47
CA LYS A 210 -19.41 -9.93 -23.92
C LYS A 210 -18.98 -8.51 -24.33
N LEU A 211 -19.47 -7.50 -23.63
CA LEU A 211 -19.19 -6.08 -23.92
C LEU A 211 -17.71 -5.75 -23.76
N TYR A 212 -17.08 -6.29 -22.71
CA TYR A 212 -15.70 -6.02 -22.33
C TYR A 212 -14.70 -7.10 -22.77
N ALA A 213 -15.09 -8.07 -23.61
CA ALA A 213 -14.22 -9.16 -24.04
C ALA A 213 -12.86 -8.67 -24.61
N LYS A 214 -12.91 -7.72 -25.55
CA LYS A 214 -11.69 -7.15 -26.15
C LYS A 214 -10.82 -6.38 -25.13
N HIS A 215 -11.43 -5.76 -24.12
CA HIS A 215 -10.72 -5.09 -23.04
C HIS A 215 -10.01 -6.11 -22.14
N SER A 216 -10.66 -7.25 -21.90
CA SER A 216 -10.06 -8.36 -21.14
C SER A 216 -8.83 -8.91 -21.83
N ASP A 217 -8.91 -9.21 -23.12
CA ASP A 217 -7.78 -9.68 -23.92
C ASP A 217 -6.60 -8.69 -23.88
N GLY A 218 -6.90 -7.41 -24.00
CA GLY A 218 -5.89 -6.34 -23.92
C GLY A 218 -5.28 -6.22 -22.52
N MET A 219 -6.05 -6.47 -21.46
CA MET A 219 -5.53 -6.45 -20.10
C MET A 219 -4.59 -7.62 -19.83
N HIS A 220 -4.85 -8.83 -20.35
CA HIS A 220 -3.91 -9.94 -20.29
C HIS A 220 -2.57 -9.57 -20.91
N GLN A 221 -2.56 -8.96 -22.11
CA GLN A 221 -1.34 -8.47 -22.74
C GLN A 221 -0.63 -7.38 -21.90
N ALA A 222 -1.40 -6.50 -21.25
CA ALA A 222 -0.82 -5.49 -20.36
C ALA A 222 -0.17 -6.10 -19.13
N ILE A 223 -0.76 -7.15 -18.55
CA ILE A 223 -0.17 -7.91 -17.43
C ILE A 223 1.16 -8.53 -17.87
N ASP A 224 1.22 -9.22 -19.01
CA ASP A 224 2.45 -9.80 -19.57
C ASP A 224 3.56 -8.76 -19.74
N LEU A 225 3.21 -7.56 -20.23
CA LEU A 225 4.17 -6.47 -20.38
C LEU A 225 4.68 -5.93 -19.04
N MET A 226 3.83 -5.95 -18.01
CA MET A 226 4.19 -5.52 -16.66
C MET A 226 5.14 -6.51 -15.97
N ASP A 227 5.07 -7.79 -16.28
CA ASP A 227 5.95 -8.82 -15.70
C ASP A 227 7.45 -8.53 -15.96
N GLY A 228 7.77 -7.85 -17.06
CA GLY A 228 9.12 -7.38 -17.36
C GLY A 228 9.68 -6.25 -16.48
N VAL A 229 8.83 -5.60 -15.68
CA VAL A 229 9.19 -4.44 -14.84
C VAL A 229 8.89 -4.64 -13.35
N ILE A 230 8.73 -5.89 -12.93
CA ILE A 230 8.48 -6.24 -11.53
C ILE A 230 9.73 -5.92 -10.68
N SER A 231 9.49 -5.33 -9.51
CA SER A 231 10.50 -5.05 -8.48
C SER A 231 10.37 -6.00 -7.31
N SER A 232 11.47 -6.34 -6.68
CA SER A 232 11.42 -7.19 -5.50
C SER A 232 10.87 -6.43 -4.28
N PRO A 233 10.23 -7.12 -3.32
CA PRO A 233 9.82 -6.52 -2.06
C PRO A 233 10.97 -5.86 -1.31
N GLU A 234 12.20 -6.40 -1.43
CA GLU A 234 13.41 -5.88 -0.80
C GLU A 234 13.75 -4.47 -1.29
N GLU A 235 13.58 -4.17 -2.57
CA GLU A 235 13.79 -2.80 -3.10
C GLU A 235 12.85 -1.80 -2.42
N ILE A 236 11.61 -2.20 -2.16
CA ILE A 236 10.62 -1.36 -1.53
C ILE A 236 10.92 -1.20 -0.02
N THR A 237 11.34 -2.28 0.66
CA THR A 237 11.70 -2.23 2.08
C THR A 237 12.88 -1.29 2.34
N VAL A 238 13.86 -1.20 1.44
CA VAL A 238 14.96 -0.24 1.53
C VAL A 238 14.44 1.21 1.51
N ALA A 239 13.45 1.51 0.67
CA ALA A 239 12.85 2.84 0.63
C ALA A 239 12.05 3.14 1.91
N ILE A 240 11.32 2.15 2.45
CA ILE A 240 10.61 2.26 3.73
C ILE A 240 11.61 2.55 4.86
N GLU A 241 12.68 1.77 4.97
CA GLU A 241 13.73 1.96 5.98
C GLU A 241 14.36 3.36 5.87
N ARG A 242 14.62 3.83 4.64
CA ARG A 242 15.11 5.18 4.39
C ARG A 242 14.12 6.26 4.84
N ALA A 243 12.83 6.07 4.61
CA ALA A 243 11.79 6.98 5.08
C ALA A 243 11.69 6.99 6.61
N LEU A 244 11.97 5.86 7.27
CA LEU A 244 11.98 5.72 8.72
C LEU A 244 13.23 6.32 9.37
N THR A 245 14.40 6.31 8.71
CA THR A 245 15.69 6.62 9.35
C THR A 245 16.29 7.95 8.91
N ALA A 246 15.93 8.47 7.72
CA ALA A 246 16.49 9.73 7.23
C ALA A 246 16.18 10.91 8.18
N SER A 247 17.15 11.79 8.43
CA SER A 247 16.97 13.00 9.24
C SER A 247 15.89 13.94 8.65
N ARG A 248 15.82 13.98 7.32
CA ARG A 248 14.83 14.74 6.55
C ARG A 248 14.18 13.80 5.52
N PRO A 249 13.17 13.01 5.92
CA PRO A 249 12.49 12.12 4.99
C PRO A 249 11.77 12.91 3.88
N ARG A 250 11.76 12.34 2.68
CA ARG A 250 10.96 12.89 1.57
C ARG A 250 9.48 12.65 1.83
N ALA A 251 8.63 13.53 1.30
CA ALA A 251 7.20 13.33 1.34
C ALA A 251 6.79 12.09 0.51
N ARG A 252 7.53 11.79 -0.56
CA ARG A 252 7.23 10.69 -1.50
C ARG A 252 8.49 9.96 -1.95
N TYR A 253 8.36 8.65 -2.08
CA TYR A 253 9.39 7.74 -2.58
C TYR A 253 8.80 6.91 -3.72
N LEU A 254 9.07 7.30 -4.96
CA LEU A 254 8.79 6.48 -6.15
C LEU A 254 9.83 5.37 -6.23
N VAL A 255 9.39 4.11 -6.19
CA VAL A 255 10.25 2.94 -6.08
C VAL A 255 9.87 1.89 -7.12
N GLY A 256 10.89 1.25 -7.66
CA GLY A 256 10.75 0.18 -8.62
C GLY A 256 10.97 0.62 -10.07
N LYS A 257 11.22 -0.39 -10.91
CA LYS A 257 11.46 -0.20 -12.35
C LYS A 257 10.25 0.44 -13.01
N GLY A 258 10.48 1.40 -13.89
CA GLY A 258 9.40 2.08 -14.63
C GLY A 258 8.50 3.02 -13.82
N SER A 259 8.54 2.97 -12.47
CA SER A 259 7.64 3.75 -11.60
C SER A 259 7.70 5.25 -11.87
N ARG A 260 8.90 5.79 -12.13
CA ARG A 260 9.09 7.22 -12.45
C ARG A 260 8.46 7.58 -13.81
N ALA A 261 8.71 6.77 -14.82
CA ALA A 261 8.14 7.01 -16.16
C ALA A 261 6.62 6.98 -16.10
N HIS A 262 6.04 5.94 -15.46
CA HIS A 262 4.60 5.83 -15.26
C HIS A 262 4.01 7.03 -14.51
N ALA A 263 4.57 7.39 -13.36
CA ALA A 263 4.08 8.53 -12.58
C ALA A 263 4.19 9.88 -13.31
N HIS A 264 5.19 10.06 -14.20
CA HIS A 264 5.35 11.29 -14.95
C HIS A 264 4.37 11.41 -16.14
N THR A 265 3.70 10.33 -16.56
CA THR A 265 2.63 10.44 -17.58
C THR A 265 1.51 11.39 -17.14
N ARG A 266 1.32 11.58 -15.81
CA ARG A 266 0.39 12.57 -15.26
C ARG A 266 0.64 14.00 -15.74
N LEU A 267 1.88 14.33 -16.13
CA LEU A 267 2.24 15.67 -16.61
C LEU A 267 1.88 15.88 -18.08
N LEU A 268 1.49 14.83 -18.79
CA LEU A 268 1.07 14.91 -20.18
C LEU A 268 -0.40 15.35 -20.26
N PRO A 269 -0.79 16.01 -21.38
CA PRO A 269 -2.20 16.25 -21.66
C PRO A 269 -3.02 14.96 -21.66
N SER A 270 -4.27 15.00 -21.16
CA SER A 270 -5.14 13.83 -21.03
C SER A 270 -5.28 13.03 -22.33
N ALA A 271 -5.41 13.69 -23.46
CA ALA A 271 -5.51 13.03 -24.77
C ALA A 271 -4.29 12.13 -25.09
N ILE A 272 -3.09 12.51 -24.62
CA ILE A 272 -1.86 11.73 -24.82
C ILE A 272 -1.85 10.54 -23.84
N THR A 273 -2.16 10.78 -22.57
CA THR A 273 -2.27 9.72 -21.57
C THR A 273 -3.31 8.70 -21.95
N ASP A 274 -4.49 9.13 -22.38
CA ASP A 274 -5.58 8.24 -22.83
C ASP A 274 -5.13 7.37 -24.02
N ALA A 275 -4.43 7.96 -24.99
CA ALA A 275 -3.90 7.22 -26.13
C ALA A 275 -2.84 6.18 -25.71
N ILE A 276 -1.94 6.54 -24.79
CA ILE A 276 -0.92 5.62 -24.26
C ILE A 276 -1.59 4.43 -23.55
N PHE A 277 -2.50 4.71 -22.60
CA PHE A 277 -3.14 3.65 -21.82
C PHE A 277 -4.09 2.80 -22.64
N SER A 278 -4.90 3.38 -23.52
CA SER A 278 -5.75 2.61 -24.42
C SER A 278 -4.94 1.66 -25.30
N LYS A 279 -3.79 2.12 -25.81
CA LYS A 279 -2.88 1.26 -26.58
C LYS A 279 -2.24 0.17 -25.73
N ALA A 280 -1.76 0.52 -24.52
CA ALA A 280 -1.10 -0.42 -23.61
C ALA A 280 -2.05 -1.50 -23.08
N THR A 281 -3.33 -1.19 -22.90
CA THR A 281 -4.37 -2.11 -22.41
C THR A 281 -5.26 -2.67 -23.53
N GLY A 282 -4.86 -2.51 -24.79
CA GLY A 282 -5.58 -3.07 -25.94
C GLY A 282 -7.01 -2.55 -26.14
N ILE A 283 -7.37 -1.42 -25.50
CA ILE A 283 -8.72 -0.84 -25.63
C ILE A 283 -8.93 -0.33 -27.07
N PRO A 284 -9.94 -0.85 -27.79
CA PRO A 284 -10.18 -0.44 -29.16
C PRO A 284 -10.71 1.00 -29.23
N LYS A 285 -10.37 1.73 -30.30
CA LYS A 285 -10.90 3.09 -30.52
C LYS A 285 -12.40 3.08 -30.86
N ARG A 286 -12.92 1.99 -31.39
CA ARG A 286 -14.34 1.75 -31.73
C ARG A 286 -14.61 0.24 -31.62
N LEU A 287 -15.79 -0.13 -31.17
CA LEU A 287 -16.28 -1.52 -31.13
C LEU A 287 -16.85 -1.93 -32.48
#